data_675906e15d5640068cf2f34b8108d398
#
_entry.id   675906e15d5640068cf2f34b8108d398
#
_cell.length_a   1.000
_cell.length_b   1.000
_cell.length_c   1.000
_cell.angle_alpha   90.00
_cell.angle_beta   90.00
_cell.angle_gamma   90.00
#
_symmetry.space_group_name_H-M   'P 1'
#
loop_
_entity.id
_entity.type
_entity.pdbx_description
1 polymer ?
#
loop_
_entity_poly.entity_id
_entity_poly.type
_entity_poly.pdbx_seq_one_letter_code
_entity_poly.pdbx_strand_id
1 'polypeptide(L)'
;MANLRVLKKEIDYRLEEVVFDCDMAICFQPSKEKEIFEVMQEAVAVRNDLFAKAMNPAEPHNPSLVRKHYAALRAEMDDVFGKLFEKLSKINEKK
;
A
#
# COMPACT_ATOMS: atom_id res chain seq x y z
N MET A 1 -12.21 6.45 16.07
CA MET A 1 -11.87 5.13 16.61
C MET A 1 -11.37 4.22 15.51
N ALA A 2 -10.19 3.64 15.71
CA ALA A 2 -9.64 2.74 14.72
C ALA A 2 -10.38 1.40 14.74
N ASN A 3 -10.92 0.98 13.61
CA ASN A 3 -11.51 -0.34 13.49
C ASN A 3 -11.03 -1.00 12.19
N LEU A 4 -11.21 -2.30 12.12
CA LEU A 4 -10.74 -3.10 10.99
C LEU A 4 -11.31 -2.62 9.65
N ARG A 5 -12.59 -2.31 9.63
CA ARG A 5 -13.26 -1.89 8.40
C ARG A 5 -12.66 -0.61 7.84
N VAL A 6 -12.41 0.38 8.72
CA VAL A 6 -11.81 1.65 8.31
C VAL A 6 -10.38 1.44 7.83
N LEU A 7 -9.61 0.64 8.57
CA LEU A 7 -8.23 0.35 8.21
C LEU A 7 -8.13 -0.33 6.83
N LYS A 8 -9.01 -1.31 6.57
CA LYS A 8 -9.02 -1.98 5.28
C LYS A 8 -9.35 -1.01 4.14
N LYS A 9 -10.28 -0.08 4.36
CA LYS A 9 -10.60 0.94 3.37
C LYS A 9 -9.42 1.86 3.11
N GLU A 10 -8.69 2.23 4.15
CA GLU A 10 -7.49 3.07 4.00
C GLU A 10 -6.42 2.35 3.18
N ILE A 11 -6.22 1.07 3.42
CA ILE A 11 -5.25 0.27 2.67
C ILE A 11 -5.65 0.20 1.19
N ASP A 12 -6.91 -0.10 0.91
CA ASP A 12 -7.41 -0.17 -0.47
C ASP A 12 -7.32 1.18 -1.17
N TYR A 13 -7.55 2.27 -0.44
CA TYR A 13 -7.44 3.62 -0.99
C TYR A 13 -6.00 3.90 -1.44
N ARG A 14 -5.01 3.50 -0.62
CA ARG A 14 -3.61 3.66 -0.99
C ARG A 14 -3.26 2.84 -2.23
N LEU A 15 -3.78 1.61 -2.30
CA LEU A 15 -3.55 0.77 -3.48
C LEU A 15 -4.12 1.44 -4.73
N GLU A 16 -5.34 1.98 -4.64
CA GLU A 16 -5.96 2.67 -5.77
C GLU A 16 -5.14 3.86 -6.25
N GLU A 17 -4.55 4.62 -5.32
CA GLU A 17 -3.67 5.74 -5.68
C GLU A 17 -2.45 5.26 -6.47
N VAL A 18 -1.81 4.17 -6.03
CA VAL A 18 -0.65 3.62 -6.74
C VAL A 18 -1.05 3.13 -8.13
N VAL A 19 -2.15 2.40 -8.22
CA VAL A 19 -2.64 1.88 -9.50
C VAL A 19 -2.95 3.01 -10.47
N PHE A 20 -3.62 4.06 -9.99
CA PHE A 20 -3.93 5.21 -10.80
C PHE A 20 -2.65 5.89 -11.33
N ASP A 21 -1.68 6.11 -10.44
CA ASP A 21 -0.41 6.74 -10.84
C ASP A 21 0.37 5.86 -11.80
N CYS A 22 0.32 4.53 -11.63
CA CYS A 22 0.95 3.60 -12.55
C CYS A 22 0.29 3.63 -13.93
N ASP A 23 -1.04 3.67 -13.98
CA ASP A 23 -1.77 3.77 -15.24
C ASP A 23 -1.40 5.04 -15.99
N MET A 24 -1.33 6.16 -15.28
CA MET A 24 -0.92 7.43 -15.87
C MET A 24 0.52 7.36 -16.38
N ALA A 25 1.40 6.75 -15.59
CA ALA A 25 2.81 6.62 -15.99
C ALA A 25 2.96 5.78 -17.25
N ILE A 26 2.19 4.71 -17.40
CA ILE A 26 2.20 3.89 -18.61
C ILE A 26 1.73 4.70 -19.81
N CYS A 27 0.70 5.53 -19.62
CA CYS A 27 0.21 6.39 -20.70
C CYS A 27 1.29 7.36 -21.19
N PHE A 28 2.07 7.93 -20.27
CA PHE A 28 3.11 8.89 -20.63
C PHE A 28 4.42 8.23 -21.08
N GLN A 29 4.71 7.03 -20.59
CA GLN A 29 5.94 6.31 -20.86
C GLN A 29 5.68 4.84 -21.15
N PRO A 30 5.06 4.51 -22.31
CA PRO A 30 4.76 3.10 -22.63
C PRO A 30 5.99 2.19 -22.64
N SER A 31 7.16 2.74 -22.93
CA SER A 31 8.41 1.97 -22.95
C SER A 31 8.81 1.48 -21.56
N LYS A 32 8.24 2.05 -20.50
CA LYS A 32 8.51 1.67 -19.11
C LYS A 32 7.44 0.76 -18.54
N GLU A 33 6.50 0.29 -19.34
CA GLU A 33 5.37 -0.51 -18.91
C GLU A 33 5.77 -1.68 -18.03
N LYS A 34 6.80 -2.41 -18.41
CA LYS A 34 7.26 -3.57 -17.64
C LYS A 34 7.67 -3.20 -16.22
N GLU A 35 8.49 -2.15 -16.09
CA GLU A 35 8.95 -1.67 -14.79
C GLU A 35 7.79 -1.16 -13.94
N ILE A 36 6.84 -0.47 -14.57
CA ILE A 36 5.67 0.07 -13.89
C ILE A 36 4.75 -1.05 -13.41
N PHE A 37 4.57 -2.10 -14.23
CA PHE A 37 3.80 -3.28 -13.81
C PHE A 37 4.40 -3.96 -12.59
N GLU A 38 5.73 -3.99 -12.48
CA GLU A 38 6.38 -4.54 -11.30
C GLU A 38 6.00 -3.77 -10.04
N VAL A 39 5.89 -2.44 -10.13
CA VAL A 39 5.44 -1.61 -9.01
C VAL A 39 3.99 -1.94 -8.66
N MET A 40 3.12 -2.11 -9.65
CA MET A 40 1.73 -2.48 -9.43
C MET A 40 1.61 -3.82 -8.72
N GLN A 41 2.36 -4.82 -9.15
CA GLN A 41 2.36 -6.16 -8.55
C GLN A 41 2.85 -6.10 -7.11
N GLU A 42 3.88 -5.32 -6.86
CA GLU A 42 4.40 -5.12 -5.51
C GLU A 42 3.34 -4.45 -4.62
N ALA A 43 2.62 -3.48 -5.15
CA ALA A 43 1.56 -2.80 -4.42
C ALA A 43 0.44 -3.75 -4.01
N VAL A 44 0.04 -4.66 -4.91
CA VAL A 44 -0.98 -5.67 -4.62
C VAL A 44 -0.48 -6.62 -3.52
N ALA A 45 0.79 -7.05 -3.60
CA ALA A 45 1.38 -7.93 -2.59
C ALA A 45 1.43 -7.25 -1.23
N VAL A 46 1.79 -5.97 -1.18
CA VAL A 46 1.81 -5.17 0.05
C VAL A 46 0.40 -5.08 0.63
N ARG A 47 -0.58 -4.79 -0.22
CA ARG A 47 -1.98 -4.69 0.22
C ARG A 47 -2.44 -5.99 0.87
N ASN A 48 -2.15 -7.13 0.23
CA ASN A 48 -2.55 -8.44 0.75
C ASN A 48 -1.87 -8.76 2.08
N ASP A 49 -0.59 -8.40 2.21
CA ASP A 49 0.15 -8.58 3.44
C ASP A 49 -0.43 -7.74 4.58
N LEU A 50 -0.74 -6.47 4.31
CA LEU A 50 -1.33 -5.59 5.31
C LEU A 50 -2.72 -6.05 5.74
N PHE A 51 -3.52 -6.55 4.78
CA PHE A 51 -4.83 -7.13 5.10
C PHE A 51 -4.70 -8.33 6.03
N ALA A 52 -3.77 -9.24 5.73
CA ALA A 52 -3.55 -10.42 6.56
C ALA A 52 -3.14 -10.02 7.98
N LYS A 53 -2.24 -9.05 8.10
CA LYS A 53 -1.81 -8.55 9.41
C LYS A 53 -2.94 -7.86 10.16
N ALA A 54 -3.78 -7.10 9.45
CA ALA A 54 -4.91 -6.40 10.07
C ALA A 54 -5.94 -7.38 10.63
N MET A 55 -6.17 -8.49 9.93
CA MET A 55 -7.16 -9.46 10.32
C MET A 55 -6.68 -10.41 11.42
N ASN A 56 -5.39 -10.45 11.71
CA ASN A 56 -4.80 -11.39 12.66
C ASN A 56 -3.96 -10.71 13.74
N PRO A 57 -4.59 -9.87 14.60
CA PRO A 57 -3.86 -9.28 15.73
C PRO A 57 -3.47 -10.38 16.72
N ALA A 58 -2.30 -10.22 17.37
CA ALA A 58 -1.77 -11.21 18.31
C ALA A 58 -2.69 -11.43 19.51
N GLU A 59 -3.34 -10.37 19.95
CA GLU A 59 -4.20 -10.42 21.15
C GLU A 59 -5.58 -9.81 20.82
N PRO A 60 -6.45 -10.55 20.11
CA PRO A 60 -7.69 -9.98 19.59
C PRO A 60 -8.70 -9.57 20.68
N HIS A 61 -8.55 -10.08 21.90
CA HIS A 61 -9.45 -9.76 22.99
C HIS A 61 -8.97 -8.61 23.87
N ASN A 62 -7.82 -8.01 23.54
CA ASN A 62 -7.27 -6.89 24.28
C ASN A 62 -7.39 -5.62 23.46
N PRO A 63 -8.40 -4.75 23.73
CA PRO A 63 -8.62 -3.55 22.92
C PRO A 63 -7.44 -2.61 22.84
N SER A 64 -6.68 -2.49 23.91
CA SER A 64 -5.50 -1.62 23.94
C SER A 64 -4.42 -2.12 22.97
N LEU A 65 -4.15 -3.43 22.97
CA LEU A 65 -3.16 -4.02 22.08
C LEU A 65 -3.64 -4.02 20.63
N VAL A 66 -4.93 -4.21 20.40
CA VAL A 66 -5.50 -4.14 19.05
C VAL A 66 -5.32 -2.73 18.47
N ARG A 67 -5.56 -1.69 19.28
CA ARG A 67 -5.35 -0.31 18.82
C ARG A 67 -3.89 -0.04 18.49
N LYS A 68 -2.96 -0.54 19.30
CA LYS A 68 -1.53 -0.40 19.04
C LYS A 68 -1.14 -1.13 17.75
N HIS A 69 -1.71 -2.32 17.55
CA HIS A 69 -1.48 -3.11 16.35
C HIS A 69 -1.92 -2.33 15.11
N TYR A 70 -3.11 -1.74 15.12
CA TYR A 70 -3.62 -0.97 13.99
C TYR A 70 -2.80 0.31 13.76
N ALA A 71 -2.35 0.96 14.82
CA ALA A 71 -1.49 2.14 14.68
C ALA A 71 -0.15 1.77 14.03
N ALA A 72 0.42 0.62 14.43
CA ALA A 72 1.65 0.13 13.82
C ALA A 72 1.45 -0.21 12.35
N LEU A 73 0.30 -0.79 11.99
CA LEU A 73 -0.02 -1.09 10.60
C LEU A 73 -0.18 0.17 9.76
N ARG A 74 -0.76 1.23 10.32
CA ARG A 74 -0.87 2.51 9.61
C ARG A 74 0.51 3.09 9.33
N ALA A 75 1.42 3.02 10.29
CA ALA A 75 2.79 3.47 10.09
C ALA A 75 3.49 2.65 9.02
N GLU A 76 3.31 1.32 9.06
CA GLU A 76 3.87 0.43 8.04
C GLU A 76 3.29 0.74 6.66
N MET A 77 1.97 0.95 6.58
CA MET A 77 1.29 1.31 5.34
C MET A 77 1.89 2.57 4.72
N ASP A 78 2.04 3.62 5.52
CA ASP A 78 2.61 4.88 5.04
C ASP A 78 4.04 4.68 4.54
N ASP A 79 4.84 3.88 5.24
CA ASP A 79 6.22 3.61 4.87
C ASP A 79 6.31 2.81 3.55
N VAL A 80 5.59 1.69 3.46
CA VAL A 80 5.70 0.81 2.29
C VAL A 80 5.09 1.44 1.04
N PHE A 81 3.95 2.13 1.15
CA PHE A 81 3.37 2.81 0.00
C PHE A 81 4.20 4.04 -0.40
N GLY A 82 4.79 4.73 0.58
CA GLY A 82 5.72 5.81 0.31
C GLY A 82 6.91 5.35 -0.53
N LYS A 83 7.45 4.17 -0.20
CA LYS A 83 8.55 3.58 -0.98
C LYS A 83 8.14 3.22 -2.40
N LEU A 84 6.90 2.76 -2.57
CA LEU A 84 6.38 2.44 -3.91
C LEU A 84 6.23 3.71 -4.76
N PHE A 85 5.72 4.79 -4.17
CA PHE A 85 5.64 6.08 -4.87
C PHE A 85 7.03 6.60 -5.24
N GLU A 86 8.02 6.41 -4.39
CA GLU A 86 9.41 6.78 -4.70
C GLU A 86 9.95 5.98 -5.88
N LYS A 87 9.69 4.66 -5.91
CA LYS A 87 10.11 3.82 -7.03
C LYS A 87 9.49 4.29 -8.33
N LEU A 88 8.19 4.58 -8.31
CA LEU A 88 7.49 5.06 -9.48
C LEU A 88 8.04 6.41 -9.95
N SER A 89 8.32 7.30 -9.00
CA SER A 89 8.91 8.59 -9.30
C SER A 89 10.27 8.46 -9.98
N LYS A 90 11.09 7.52 -9.52
CA LYS A 90 12.41 7.28 -10.13
C LYS A 90 12.28 6.73 -11.55
N ILE A 91 11.30 5.87 -11.79
CA ILE A 91 11.04 5.36 -13.14
C ILE A 91 10.63 6.52 -14.05
N ASN A 92 9.78 7.42 -13.59
CA ASN A 92 9.32 8.57 -14.36
C ASN A 92 10.43 9.57 -14.66
N GLU A 93 11.42 9.69 -13.78
CA GLU A 93 12.56 10.60 -13.97
C GLU A 93 13.53 10.12 -15.06
N LYS A 94 13.59 8.81 -15.28
CA LYS A 94 14.48 8.22 -16.29
C LYS A 94 13.85 8.34 -17.66
N LYS A 95 14.45 9.14 -18.49
CA LYS A 95 14.00 9.33 -19.87
C LYS A 95 14.75 8.40 -20.81
#